data_e5b38a10d3095757dc8e7878eddcb1b2
#
_entry.id   e5b38a10d3095757dc8e7878eddcb1b2
#
_cell.length_a   1.000
_cell.length_b   1.000
_cell.length_c   1.000
_cell.angle_alpha   90.00
_cell.angle_beta   90.00
_cell.angle_gamma   90.00
#
_symmetry.space_group_name_H-M   'P 1'
#
loop_
_entity.id
_entity.type
_entity.pdbx_description
1 polymer ?
#
loop_
_entity_poly.entity_id
_entity_poly.type
_entity_poly.pdbx_seq_one_letter_code
_entity_poly.pdbx_strand_id
1 'polypeptide(L)'
;MTSRSDSRLLEELDLTEYERTALAELLAIGRTTAPNLAEATGIPKARIYGVLDSLAEDGYIKIVPGRPKEYQAKHPEAVVDRAVENRRQAYEQYRTALETAREEFLAEFVPVYESASDDITPTEELFHVVDVGEPSERETRSMYREATDRVHVLTKSFEYFDRIETALEDALDRGVSVTVLFLHPDRLTPDNRSVQADIIEHIRAEYPDIGMKYSNDALPWRGTFVDPSMEYDSGRAILLVEEKDIPLSMRQAAITENGSFVAGLKRYFDLVWEHDSEHLGE
;
A
#
# COMPACT_ATOMS: atom_id res chain seq x y z
N MET A 1 -2.70 15.04 -32.61
CA MET A 1 -1.43 14.33 -32.59
C MET A 1 -0.85 14.58 -31.18
N THR A 2 -0.87 13.60 -30.33
CA THR A 2 -0.25 13.67 -28.99
C THR A 2 1.24 13.93 -29.18
N SER A 3 1.80 14.93 -28.50
CA SER A 3 3.23 15.21 -28.57
C SER A 3 4.01 13.96 -28.09
N ARG A 4 5.16 13.66 -28.70
CA ARG A 4 6.00 12.52 -28.26
C ARG A 4 6.50 12.68 -26.83
N SER A 5 6.54 13.92 -26.33
CA SER A 5 6.87 14.23 -24.92
C SER A 5 5.76 13.85 -23.94
N ASP A 6 4.52 13.63 -24.42
CA ASP A 6 3.34 13.26 -23.61
C ASP A 6 3.18 11.73 -23.50
N SER A 7 4.23 10.97 -23.72
CA SER A 7 4.23 9.53 -23.47
C SER A 7 4.12 9.28 -21.96
N ARG A 8 3.14 8.46 -21.55
CA ARG A 8 2.92 8.09 -20.15
C ARG A 8 4.21 7.66 -19.42
N LEU A 9 5.10 6.93 -20.13
CA LEU A 9 6.37 6.53 -19.56
C LEU A 9 7.27 7.73 -19.23
N LEU A 10 7.34 8.74 -20.11
CA LEU A 10 8.16 9.93 -19.87
C LEU A 10 7.62 10.79 -18.71
N GLU A 11 6.31 10.70 -18.44
CA GLU A 11 5.70 11.35 -17.27
C GLU A 11 6.07 10.65 -15.96
N GLU A 12 6.23 9.31 -15.99
CA GLU A 12 6.65 8.51 -14.83
C GLU A 12 8.16 8.63 -14.52
N LEU A 13 8.97 9.09 -15.49
CA LEU A 13 10.36 9.45 -15.23
C LEU A 13 10.39 10.77 -14.46
N ASP A 14 11.13 10.83 -13.39
CA ASP A 14 11.28 12.03 -12.55
C ASP A 14 12.12 13.12 -13.25
N LEU A 15 11.65 13.52 -14.46
CA LEU A 15 12.30 14.45 -15.37
C LEU A 15 11.55 15.78 -15.42
N THR A 16 12.29 16.88 -15.50
CA THR A 16 11.71 18.19 -15.81
C THR A 16 11.13 18.22 -17.22
N GLU A 17 10.27 19.20 -17.52
CA GLU A 17 9.66 19.37 -18.84
C GLU A 17 10.71 19.46 -19.97
N TYR A 18 11.81 20.17 -19.74
CA TYR A 18 12.87 20.29 -20.73
C TYR A 18 13.64 18.98 -20.94
N GLU A 19 13.89 18.22 -19.89
CA GLU A 19 14.54 16.92 -19.98
C GLU A 19 13.66 15.90 -20.72
N ARG A 20 12.36 15.86 -20.43
CA ARG A 20 11.39 15.03 -21.17
C ARG A 20 11.38 15.38 -22.65
N THR A 21 11.30 16.67 -22.97
CA THR A 21 11.28 17.15 -24.35
C THR A 21 12.57 16.81 -25.08
N ALA A 22 13.72 17.02 -24.44
CA ALA A 22 15.03 16.71 -25.02
C ALA A 22 15.23 15.19 -25.23
N LEU A 23 14.84 14.36 -24.25
CA LEU A 23 14.93 12.90 -24.35
C LEU A 23 14.02 12.34 -25.45
N ALA A 24 12.75 12.82 -25.51
CA ALA A 24 11.81 12.43 -26.53
C ALA A 24 12.32 12.74 -27.95
N GLU A 25 12.91 13.92 -28.14
CA GLU A 25 13.47 14.32 -29.43
C GLU A 25 14.72 13.52 -29.77
N LEU A 26 15.63 13.28 -28.81
CA LEU A 26 16.80 12.42 -29.02
C LEU A 26 16.44 10.97 -29.38
N LEU A 27 15.35 10.45 -28.80
CA LEU A 27 14.83 9.11 -29.17
C LEU A 27 14.28 9.10 -30.61
N ALA A 28 13.78 10.23 -31.09
CA ALA A 28 13.16 10.35 -32.42
C ALA A 28 14.18 10.61 -33.54
N ILE A 29 15.11 11.54 -33.31
CA ILE A 29 16.07 11.98 -34.34
C ILE A 29 17.41 11.23 -34.28
N GLY A 30 17.67 10.55 -33.15
CA GLY A 30 18.93 9.86 -32.94
C GLY A 30 20.06 10.80 -32.52
N ARG A 31 21.25 10.56 -33.07
CA ARG A 31 22.48 11.28 -32.71
C ARG A 31 22.47 12.71 -33.25
N THR A 32 22.71 13.70 -32.39
CA THR A 32 22.72 15.12 -32.76
C THR A 32 23.60 15.97 -31.84
N THR A 33 23.82 17.24 -32.20
CA THR A 33 24.56 18.23 -31.40
C THR A 33 23.61 19.02 -30.49
N ALA A 34 24.12 19.62 -29.41
CA ALA A 34 23.31 20.46 -28.52
C ALA A 34 22.65 21.65 -29.23
N PRO A 35 23.31 22.40 -30.16
CA PRO A 35 22.65 23.48 -30.88
C PRO A 35 21.48 22.99 -31.77
N ASN A 36 21.66 21.87 -32.47
CA ASN A 36 20.61 21.30 -33.32
C ASN A 36 19.41 20.82 -32.48
N LEU A 37 19.68 20.18 -31.34
CA LEU A 37 18.64 19.76 -30.42
C LEU A 37 17.87 20.97 -29.84
N ALA A 38 18.58 22.04 -29.46
CA ALA A 38 17.96 23.28 -28.98
C ALA A 38 17.04 23.90 -30.03
N GLU A 39 17.42 23.87 -31.31
CA GLU A 39 16.59 24.35 -32.43
C GLU A 39 15.36 23.46 -32.63
N ALA A 40 15.52 22.15 -32.61
CA ALA A 40 14.44 21.19 -32.80
C ALA A 40 13.40 21.22 -31.68
N THR A 41 13.85 21.41 -30.42
CA THR A 41 12.99 21.37 -29.23
C THR A 41 12.45 22.72 -28.77
N GLY A 42 13.06 23.82 -29.22
CA GLY A 42 12.76 25.18 -28.71
C GLY A 42 13.36 25.45 -27.32
N ILE A 43 14.14 24.54 -26.77
CA ILE A 43 14.83 24.74 -25.48
C ILE A 43 15.89 25.85 -25.63
N PRO A 44 15.93 26.85 -24.74
CA PRO A 44 16.91 27.92 -24.82
C PRO A 44 18.34 27.39 -24.84
N LYS A 45 19.19 27.93 -25.75
CA LYS A 45 20.61 27.53 -25.89
C LYS A 45 21.40 27.63 -24.58
N ALA A 46 21.01 28.54 -23.69
CA ALA A 46 21.64 28.68 -22.37
C ALA A 46 21.29 27.51 -21.44
N ARG A 47 20.20 26.77 -21.67
CA ARG A 47 19.73 25.68 -20.82
C ARG A 47 20.04 24.28 -21.39
N ILE A 48 20.16 24.15 -22.70
CA ILE A 48 20.27 22.83 -23.36
C ILE A 48 21.46 21.99 -22.83
N TYR A 49 22.58 22.63 -22.52
CA TYR A 49 23.76 21.93 -22.01
C TYR A 49 23.49 21.33 -20.61
N GLY A 50 22.87 22.10 -19.70
CA GLY A 50 22.50 21.58 -18.38
C GLY A 50 21.48 20.44 -18.46
N VAL A 51 20.50 20.54 -19.36
CA VAL A 51 19.53 19.45 -19.63
C VAL A 51 20.23 18.20 -20.12
N LEU A 52 21.17 18.33 -21.05
CA LEU A 52 21.94 17.19 -21.59
C LEU A 52 22.90 16.58 -20.55
N ASP A 53 23.50 17.42 -19.72
CA ASP A 53 24.38 16.92 -18.66
C ASP A 53 23.56 16.15 -17.61
N SER A 54 22.39 16.64 -17.19
CA SER A 54 21.47 15.93 -16.28
C SER A 54 21.02 14.59 -16.87
N LEU A 55 20.55 14.56 -18.12
CA LEU A 55 20.15 13.30 -18.78
C LEU A 55 21.30 12.31 -18.93
N ALA A 56 22.54 12.78 -19.06
CA ALA A 56 23.72 11.94 -19.12
C ALA A 56 24.12 11.40 -17.74
N GLU A 57 24.02 12.20 -16.69
CA GLU A 57 24.23 11.81 -15.30
C GLU A 57 23.22 10.75 -14.86
N ASP A 58 21.95 10.94 -15.19
CA ASP A 58 20.88 9.95 -14.97
C ASP A 58 21.07 8.67 -15.81
N GLY A 59 21.93 8.76 -16.83
CA GLY A 59 22.28 7.63 -17.66
C GLY A 59 21.29 7.31 -18.77
N TYR A 60 20.40 8.23 -19.15
CA TYR A 60 19.43 8.06 -20.24
C TYR A 60 20.02 8.30 -21.62
N ILE A 61 21.06 9.11 -21.69
CA ILE A 61 21.77 9.42 -22.95
C ILE A 61 23.25 9.09 -22.82
N LYS A 62 23.93 9.06 -23.94
CA LYS A 62 25.39 8.99 -24.04
C LYS A 62 25.96 10.20 -24.76
N ILE A 63 27.09 10.68 -24.29
CA ILE A 63 27.86 11.74 -24.92
C ILE A 63 28.85 11.08 -25.84
N VAL A 64 28.82 11.45 -27.14
CA VAL A 64 29.77 10.97 -28.15
C VAL A 64 30.85 12.01 -28.32
N PRO A 65 32.10 11.68 -28.00
CA PRO A 65 33.22 12.61 -28.16
C PRO A 65 33.36 13.09 -29.62
N GLY A 66 33.60 14.38 -29.79
CA GLY A 66 33.77 14.99 -31.11
C GLY A 66 33.93 16.51 -31.01
N ARG A 67 34.15 17.15 -32.18
CA ARG A 67 34.13 18.62 -32.31
C ARG A 67 33.23 18.99 -33.48
N PRO A 68 31.93 19.35 -33.19
CA PRO A 68 31.29 19.49 -31.87
C PRO A 68 30.98 18.12 -31.20
N LYS A 69 30.75 18.15 -29.87
CA LYS A 69 30.21 16.99 -29.13
C LYS A 69 28.81 16.64 -29.64
N GLU A 70 28.50 15.36 -29.69
CA GLU A 70 27.16 14.88 -30.03
C GLU A 70 26.56 14.07 -28.88
N TYR A 71 25.22 13.99 -28.88
CA TYR A 71 24.43 13.35 -27.85
C TYR A 71 23.50 12.34 -28.51
N GLN A 72 23.27 11.22 -27.85
CA GLN A 72 22.40 10.17 -28.36
C GLN A 72 21.66 9.53 -27.22
N ALA A 73 20.34 9.37 -27.34
CA ALA A 73 19.58 8.57 -26.40
C ALA A 73 20.07 7.11 -26.38
N LYS A 74 19.99 6.47 -25.23
CA LYS A 74 20.14 5.02 -25.15
C LYS A 74 18.94 4.32 -25.76
N HIS A 75 19.06 3.02 -26.00
CA HIS A 75 17.93 2.22 -26.46
C HIS A 75 16.73 2.38 -25.48
N PRO A 76 15.47 2.46 -25.95
CA PRO A 76 14.31 2.66 -25.08
C PRO A 76 14.25 1.68 -23.90
N GLU A 77 14.52 0.41 -24.12
CA GLU A 77 14.62 -0.62 -23.07
C GLU A 77 15.66 -0.25 -22.00
N ALA A 78 16.86 0.16 -22.42
CA ALA A 78 17.90 0.60 -21.48
C ALA A 78 17.57 1.90 -20.74
N VAL A 79 16.70 2.75 -21.30
CA VAL A 79 16.15 3.93 -20.58
C VAL A 79 15.21 3.49 -19.46
N VAL A 80 14.31 2.54 -19.75
CA VAL A 80 13.40 1.97 -18.73
C VAL A 80 14.17 1.28 -17.61
N ASP A 81 15.08 0.38 -17.95
CA ASP A 81 15.90 -0.33 -16.96
C ASP A 81 16.69 0.62 -16.07
N ARG A 82 17.23 1.69 -16.68
CA ARG A 82 17.96 2.71 -15.94
C ARG A 82 17.08 3.52 -15.00
N ALA A 83 15.87 3.84 -15.42
CA ALA A 83 14.90 4.54 -14.57
C ALA A 83 14.54 3.71 -13.33
N VAL A 84 14.27 2.43 -13.51
CA VAL A 84 13.99 1.51 -12.38
C VAL A 84 15.19 1.44 -11.43
N GLU A 85 16.39 1.31 -11.96
CA GLU A 85 17.61 1.25 -11.13
C GLU A 85 17.89 2.56 -10.39
N ASN A 86 17.70 3.72 -11.04
CA ASN A 86 17.83 5.03 -10.38
C ASN A 86 16.85 5.16 -9.20
N ARG A 87 15.58 4.73 -9.39
CA ARG A 87 14.58 4.77 -8.33
C ARG A 87 14.93 3.84 -7.18
N ARG A 88 15.42 2.63 -7.49
CA ARG A 88 15.87 1.68 -6.48
C ARG A 88 17.02 2.25 -5.65
N GLN A 89 18.02 2.85 -6.30
CA GLN A 89 19.16 3.46 -5.61
C GLN A 89 18.74 4.65 -4.73
N ALA A 90 17.83 5.50 -5.22
CA ALA A 90 17.29 6.61 -4.44
C ALA A 90 16.52 6.13 -3.20
N TYR A 91 15.72 5.07 -3.34
CA TYR A 91 15.01 4.45 -2.22
C TYR A 91 15.99 3.86 -1.17
N GLU A 92 17.02 3.13 -1.60
CA GLU A 92 18.01 2.56 -0.68
C GLU A 92 18.79 3.65 0.08
N GLN A 93 19.15 4.74 -0.60
CA GLN A 93 19.79 5.90 0.04
C GLN A 93 18.87 6.54 1.07
N TYR A 94 17.60 6.76 0.73
CA TYR A 94 16.60 7.32 1.65
C TYR A 94 16.40 6.42 2.87
N ARG A 95 16.24 5.10 2.66
CA ARG A 95 16.09 4.13 3.74
C ARG A 95 17.30 4.16 4.69
N THR A 96 18.51 4.10 4.14
CA THR A 96 19.74 4.15 4.94
C THR A 96 19.86 5.45 5.74
N ALA A 97 19.50 6.59 5.14
CA ALA A 97 19.50 7.87 5.82
C ALA A 97 18.54 7.89 7.02
N LEU A 98 17.33 7.35 6.85
CA LEU A 98 16.35 7.23 7.93
C LEU A 98 16.81 6.26 9.03
N GLU A 99 17.35 5.09 8.66
CA GLU A 99 17.90 4.12 9.62
C GLU A 99 19.04 4.74 10.44
N THR A 100 19.91 5.51 9.80
CA THR A 100 21.03 6.20 10.47
C THR A 100 20.54 7.31 11.43
N ALA A 101 19.53 8.07 11.03
CA ALA A 101 18.98 9.17 11.84
C ALA A 101 18.05 8.70 12.96
N ARG A 102 17.59 7.43 12.91
CA ARG A 102 16.55 6.91 13.81
C ARG A 102 16.91 6.99 15.29
N GLU A 103 18.12 6.54 15.65
CA GLU A 103 18.53 6.49 17.07
C GLU A 103 18.62 7.90 17.66
N GLU A 104 19.18 8.84 16.92
CA GLU A 104 19.28 10.24 17.34
C GLU A 104 17.90 10.88 17.47
N PHE A 105 17.04 10.68 16.49
CA PHE A 105 15.65 11.16 16.52
C PHE A 105 14.88 10.62 17.73
N LEU A 106 14.95 9.32 18.00
CA LEU A 106 14.27 8.72 19.13
C LEU A 106 14.85 9.21 20.48
N ALA A 107 16.16 9.35 20.58
CA ALA A 107 16.80 9.86 21.80
C ALA A 107 16.40 11.32 22.11
N GLU A 108 16.19 12.13 21.08
CA GLU A 108 15.77 13.53 21.23
C GLU A 108 14.27 13.66 21.53
N PHE A 109 13.42 12.96 20.78
CA PHE A 109 11.98 13.21 20.78
C PHE A 109 11.16 12.33 21.72
N VAL A 110 11.62 11.13 22.11
CA VAL A 110 10.90 10.29 23.06
C VAL A 110 10.72 10.98 24.41
N PRO A 111 11.74 11.57 25.04
CA PRO A 111 11.56 12.26 26.32
C PRO A 111 10.63 13.49 26.22
N VAL A 112 10.67 14.19 25.08
CA VAL A 112 9.77 15.33 24.82
C VAL A 112 8.33 14.87 24.70
N TYR A 113 8.10 13.80 23.95
CA TYR A 113 6.77 13.18 23.79
C TYR A 113 6.22 12.67 25.11
N GLU A 114 7.01 11.94 25.89
CA GLU A 114 6.64 11.44 27.21
C GLU A 114 6.30 12.58 28.18
N SER A 115 7.11 13.63 28.23
CA SER A 115 6.82 14.79 29.10
C SER A 115 5.59 15.60 28.68
N ALA A 116 5.28 15.65 27.41
CA ALA A 116 4.06 16.29 26.90
C ALA A 116 2.79 15.43 27.17
N SER A 117 2.98 14.14 27.38
CA SER A 117 1.89 13.19 27.67
C SER A 117 1.59 13.03 29.16
N ASP A 118 2.45 13.58 30.05
CA ASP A 118 2.34 13.42 31.50
C ASP A 118 1.12 14.11 32.14
N ASP A 119 0.41 14.99 31.43
CA ASP A 119 -0.76 15.69 31.95
C ASP A 119 -2.10 14.94 31.74
N ILE A 120 -2.05 13.84 31.00
CA ILE A 120 -3.13 12.87 30.92
C ILE A 120 -2.47 11.50 31.07
N THR A 121 -2.60 10.87 32.25
CA THR A 121 -2.38 9.43 32.31
C THR A 121 -3.51 8.79 31.51
N PRO A 122 -3.35 8.43 30.24
CA PRO A 122 -4.33 7.60 29.61
C PRO A 122 -4.19 6.25 30.28
N THR A 123 -5.21 5.81 30.95
CA THR A 123 -5.57 4.42 30.76
C THR A 123 -5.36 4.18 29.28
N GLU A 124 -4.34 3.44 28.89
CA GLU A 124 -3.95 3.05 27.53
C GLU A 124 -4.94 3.51 26.49
N GLU A 125 -4.53 4.31 25.49
CA GLU A 125 -5.47 4.80 24.50
C GLU A 125 -6.31 3.62 24.05
N LEU A 126 -7.62 3.62 24.39
CA LEU A 126 -8.49 2.48 24.06
C LEU A 126 -8.46 2.20 22.57
N PHE A 127 -8.17 3.23 21.78
CA PHE A 127 -8.05 3.15 20.34
C PHE A 127 -7.01 4.14 19.83
N HIS A 128 -6.21 3.72 18.86
CA HIS A 128 -5.54 4.64 17.97
C HIS A 128 -6.13 4.55 16.56
N VAL A 129 -5.99 5.59 15.78
CA VAL A 129 -6.68 5.73 14.49
C VAL A 129 -5.67 5.83 13.36
N VAL A 130 -5.94 5.10 12.28
CA VAL A 130 -5.15 5.14 11.04
C VAL A 130 -6.07 5.38 9.84
N ASP A 131 -5.54 5.95 8.78
CA ASP A 131 -6.29 6.11 7.54
C ASP A 131 -6.54 4.76 6.86
N VAL A 132 -7.71 4.63 6.22
CA VAL A 132 -8.04 3.46 5.40
C VAL A 132 -7.18 3.44 4.14
N GLY A 133 -6.71 2.27 3.74
CA GLY A 133 -5.78 2.03 2.64
C GLY A 133 -4.47 1.45 3.16
N GLU A 134 -3.34 1.83 2.59
CA GLU A 134 -2.03 1.25 2.94
C GLU A 134 -1.70 1.31 4.45
N PRO A 135 -2.00 2.38 5.22
CA PRO A 135 -1.79 2.36 6.66
C PRO A 135 -2.57 1.25 7.38
N SER A 136 -3.87 1.13 7.14
CA SER A 136 -4.71 0.09 7.77
C SER A 136 -4.36 -1.32 7.26
N GLU A 137 -3.99 -1.47 6.00
CA GLU A 137 -3.56 -2.74 5.42
C GLU A 137 -2.23 -3.22 6.02
N ARG A 138 -1.29 -2.31 6.26
CA ARG A 138 -0.03 -2.62 6.94
C ARG A 138 -0.25 -3.11 8.37
N GLU A 139 -1.13 -2.46 9.12
CA GLU A 139 -1.51 -2.88 10.46
C GLU A 139 -2.18 -4.26 10.43
N THR A 140 -3.09 -4.48 9.49
CA THR A 140 -3.72 -5.79 9.30
C THR A 140 -2.67 -6.88 9.01
N ARG A 141 -1.72 -6.64 8.11
CA ARG A 141 -0.62 -7.59 7.84
C ARG A 141 0.25 -7.87 9.08
N SER A 142 0.52 -6.84 9.90
CA SER A 142 1.25 -7.02 11.18
C SER A 142 0.47 -7.95 12.11
N MET A 143 -0.83 -7.74 12.26
CA MET A 143 -1.68 -8.59 13.10
C MET A 143 -1.66 -10.06 12.66
N TYR A 144 -1.73 -10.35 11.36
CA TYR A 144 -1.62 -11.72 10.86
C TYR A 144 -0.26 -12.36 11.15
N ARG A 145 0.85 -11.59 11.03
CA ARG A 145 2.20 -12.08 11.33
C ARG A 145 2.43 -12.34 12.80
N GLU A 146 1.79 -11.57 13.66
CA GLU A 146 1.90 -11.67 15.12
C GLU A 146 0.92 -12.69 15.72
N ALA A 147 -0.14 -13.03 15.00
CA ALA A 147 -1.14 -13.99 15.44
C ALA A 147 -0.52 -15.35 15.79
N THR A 148 -0.96 -15.93 16.92
CA THR A 148 -0.43 -17.18 17.50
C THR A 148 -1.48 -18.29 17.61
N ASP A 149 -2.75 -17.96 17.71
CA ASP A 149 -3.84 -18.94 17.88
C ASP A 149 -4.93 -18.78 16.82
N ARG A 150 -5.52 -17.59 16.71
CA ARG A 150 -6.66 -17.40 15.81
C ARG A 150 -6.80 -15.99 15.24
N VAL A 151 -7.38 -15.93 14.05
CA VAL A 151 -7.78 -14.72 13.36
C VAL A 151 -9.27 -14.80 13.01
N HIS A 152 -10.02 -13.76 13.35
CA HIS A 152 -11.41 -13.61 12.96
C HIS A 152 -11.57 -12.38 12.08
N VAL A 153 -12.29 -12.53 10.98
CA VAL A 153 -12.54 -11.45 10.01
C VAL A 153 -14.04 -11.25 9.84
N LEU A 154 -14.50 -10.00 9.95
CA LEU A 154 -15.83 -9.59 9.50
C LEU A 154 -15.66 -8.69 8.29
N THR A 155 -16.28 -9.03 7.18
CA THR A 155 -16.09 -8.28 5.93
C THR A 155 -17.34 -8.29 5.06
N LYS A 156 -17.42 -7.32 4.15
CA LYS A 156 -18.45 -7.31 3.11
C LYS A 156 -18.03 -8.22 1.95
N SER A 157 -17.00 -7.84 1.21
CA SER A 157 -16.51 -8.51 0.02
C SER A 157 -15.05 -8.95 0.12
N PHE A 158 -14.34 -8.52 1.15
CA PHE A 158 -12.92 -8.80 1.39
C PHE A 158 -11.99 -8.25 0.28
N GLU A 159 -12.36 -7.14 -0.31
CA GLU A 159 -11.71 -6.51 -1.46
C GLU A 159 -10.21 -6.22 -1.30
N TYR A 160 -9.69 -6.27 -0.08
CA TYR A 160 -8.27 -6.09 0.22
C TYR A 160 -7.51 -7.42 0.42
N PHE A 161 -8.14 -8.55 0.10
CA PHE A 161 -7.57 -9.90 0.32
C PHE A 161 -6.18 -10.06 -0.28
N ASP A 162 -6.00 -9.69 -1.55
CA ASP A 162 -4.71 -9.80 -2.26
C ASP A 162 -3.55 -9.09 -1.54
N ARG A 163 -3.87 -8.04 -0.76
CA ARG A 163 -2.87 -7.24 -0.06
C ARG A 163 -2.43 -7.82 1.27
N ILE A 164 -3.21 -8.76 1.81
CA ILE A 164 -2.91 -9.44 3.07
C ILE A 164 -2.62 -10.94 2.88
N GLU A 165 -2.82 -11.48 1.69
CA GLU A 165 -2.77 -12.91 1.38
C GLU A 165 -1.47 -13.56 1.85
N THR A 166 -0.31 -12.98 1.51
CA THR A 166 0.99 -13.51 1.98
C THR A 166 1.10 -13.58 3.51
N ALA A 167 0.55 -12.59 4.23
CA ALA A 167 0.60 -12.59 5.69
C ALA A 167 -0.41 -13.60 6.29
N LEU A 168 -1.53 -13.84 5.60
CA LEU A 168 -2.50 -14.88 5.93
C LEU A 168 -1.88 -16.26 5.75
N GLU A 169 -1.22 -16.51 4.61
CA GLU A 169 -0.51 -17.75 4.32
C GLU A 169 0.55 -18.05 5.38
N ASP A 170 1.40 -17.07 5.70
CA ASP A 170 2.38 -17.16 6.79
C ASP A 170 1.72 -17.53 8.14
N ALA A 171 0.53 -17.01 8.44
CA ALA A 171 -0.21 -17.33 9.66
C ALA A 171 -0.74 -18.77 9.65
N LEU A 172 -1.34 -19.21 8.53
CA LEU A 172 -1.82 -20.58 8.36
C LEU A 172 -0.69 -21.60 8.47
N ASP A 173 0.48 -21.33 7.90
CA ASP A 173 1.67 -22.18 7.98
C ASP A 173 2.18 -22.33 9.41
N ARG A 174 1.95 -21.34 10.27
CA ARG A 174 2.21 -21.43 11.71
C ARG A 174 1.13 -22.17 12.50
N GLY A 175 0.04 -22.59 11.85
CA GLY A 175 -1.08 -23.28 12.47
C GLY A 175 -2.14 -22.37 13.08
N VAL A 176 -2.15 -21.08 12.73
CA VAL A 176 -3.17 -20.12 13.18
C VAL A 176 -4.51 -20.45 12.51
N SER A 177 -5.58 -20.55 13.30
CA SER A 177 -6.92 -20.78 12.79
C SER A 177 -7.52 -19.49 12.25
N VAL A 178 -8.05 -19.50 11.03
CA VAL A 178 -8.67 -18.34 10.40
C VAL A 178 -10.15 -18.58 10.13
N THR A 179 -10.99 -17.63 10.50
CA THR A 179 -12.44 -17.67 10.21
C THR A 179 -12.90 -16.33 9.62
N VAL A 180 -13.73 -16.39 8.58
CA VAL A 180 -14.22 -15.22 7.86
C VAL A 180 -15.74 -15.21 7.82
N LEU A 181 -16.34 -14.16 8.36
CA LEU A 181 -17.76 -13.89 8.28
C LEU A 181 -18.00 -12.83 7.20
N PHE A 182 -18.57 -13.24 6.10
CA PHE A 182 -18.94 -12.36 4.99
C PHE A 182 -20.34 -11.79 5.17
N LEU A 183 -20.59 -10.61 4.67
CA LEU A 183 -21.95 -10.11 4.52
C LEU A 183 -22.66 -10.91 3.43
N HIS A 184 -23.93 -11.28 3.66
CA HIS A 184 -24.72 -12.03 2.69
C HIS A 184 -24.75 -11.32 1.31
N PRO A 185 -24.55 -12.04 0.18
CA PRO A 185 -24.44 -11.43 -1.15
C PRO A 185 -25.67 -10.64 -1.58
N ASP A 186 -26.86 -10.97 -1.07
CA ASP A 186 -28.10 -10.21 -1.35
C ASP A 186 -28.09 -8.78 -0.80
N ARG A 187 -27.20 -8.50 0.13
CA ARG A 187 -27.01 -7.17 0.74
C ARG A 187 -25.89 -6.36 0.09
N LEU A 188 -25.21 -6.93 -0.92
CA LEU A 188 -24.11 -6.30 -1.65
C LEU A 188 -24.59 -5.64 -2.93
N THR A 189 -23.85 -4.62 -3.37
CA THR A 189 -23.96 -4.11 -4.74
C THR A 189 -23.50 -5.19 -5.74
N PRO A 190 -23.96 -5.14 -7.01
CA PRO A 190 -23.53 -6.14 -8.02
C PRO A 190 -22.01 -6.28 -8.13
N ASP A 191 -21.28 -5.15 -8.12
CA ASP A 191 -19.81 -5.15 -8.22
C ASP A 191 -19.16 -5.84 -7.01
N ASN A 192 -19.59 -5.49 -5.79
CA ASN A 192 -19.06 -6.11 -4.57
C ASN A 192 -19.43 -7.61 -4.47
N ARG A 193 -20.56 -8.02 -5.03
CA ARG A 193 -20.99 -9.42 -5.08
C ARG A 193 -20.05 -10.23 -5.97
N SER A 194 -19.68 -9.70 -7.15
CA SER A 194 -18.72 -10.34 -8.03
C SER A 194 -17.36 -10.51 -7.36
N VAL A 195 -16.83 -9.43 -6.79
CA VAL A 195 -15.55 -9.46 -6.05
C VAL A 195 -15.58 -10.48 -4.90
N GLN A 196 -16.67 -10.49 -4.12
CA GLN A 196 -16.82 -11.46 -3.02
C GLN A 196 -16.82 -12.91 -3.53
N ALA A 197 -17.52 -13.18 -4.63
CA ALA A 197 -17.62 -14.54 -5.20
C ALA A 197 -16.24 -15.03 -5.68
N ASP A 198 -15.49 -14.19 -6.39
CA ASP A 198 -14.15 -14.52 -6.88
C ASP A 198 -13.18 -14.82 -5.72
N ILE A 199 -13.23 -14.00 -4.65
CA ILE A 199 -12.38 -14.18 -3.46
C ILE A 199 -12.77 -15.45 -2.70
N ILE A 200 -14.04 -15.73 -2.53
CA ILE A 200 -14.51 -16.95 -1.86
C ILE A 200 -14.07 -18.20 -2.65
N GLU A 201 -14.19 -18.18 -3.99
CA GLU A 201 -13.73 -19.27 -4.85
C GLU A 201 -12.22 -19.49 -4.69
N HIS A 202 -11.45 -18.40 -4.70
CA HIS A 202 -10.01 -18.46 -4.48
C HIS A 202 -9.64 -19.04 -3.10
N ILE A 203 -10.26 -18.53 -2.02
CA ILE A 203 -10.02 -19.04 -0.66
C ILE A 203 -10.36 -20.53 -0.55
N ARG A 204 -11.46 -20.97 -1.15
CA ARG A 204 -11.84 -22.40 -1.14
C ARG A 204 -10.83 -23.29 -1.86
N ALA A 205 -10.24 -22.79 -2.95
CA ALA A 205 -9.29 -23.54 -3.75
C ALA A 205 -7.92 -23.65 -3.06
N GLU A 206 -7.42 -22.54 -2.53
CA GLU A 206 -6.04 -22.45 -2.02
C GLU A 206 -5.96 -22.70 -0.50
N TYR A 207 -7.01 -22.34 0.26
CA TYR A 207 -7.01 -22.36 1.74
C TYR A 207 -8.24 -23.08 2.31
N PRO A 208 -8.43 -24.40 2.04
CA PRO A 208 -9.65 -25.13 2.38
C PRO A 208 -9.95 -25.22 3.89
N ASP A 209 -8.95 -24.98 4.74
CA ASP A 209 -9.10 -25.01 6.19
C ASP A 209 -9.67 -23.71 6.79
N ILE A 210 -9.82 -22.66 5.98
CA ILE A 210 -10.44 -21.41 6.42
C ILE A 210 -11.96 -21.60 6.58
N GLY A 211 -12.45 -21.38 7.81
CA GLY A 211 -13.88 -21.37 8.07
C GLY A 211 -14.56 -20.15 7.46
N MET A 212 -15.63 -20.35 6.67
CA MET A 212 -16.35 -19.23 6.04
C MET A 212 -17.86 -19.40 6.20
N LYS A 213 -18.53 -18.28 6.54
CA LYS A 213 -19.99 -18.18 6.61
C LYS A 213 -20.49 -16.84 6.10
N TYR A 214 -21.79 -16.76 5.77
CA TYR A 214 -22.50 -15.51 5.50
C TYR A 214 -23.25 -15.04 6.73
N SER A 215 -23.15 -13.74 7.07
CA SER A 215 -24.03 -13.11 8.05
C SER A 215 -25.37 -12.78 7.40
N ASN A 216 -26.47 -13.21 8.01
CA ASN A 216 -27.82 -12.92 7.52
C ASN A 216 -28.19 -11.45 7.67
N ASP A 217 -27.70 -10.82 8.73
CA ASP A 217 -27.94 -9.40 8.99
C ASP A 217 -26.77 -8.48 8.58
N ALA A 218 -27.06 -7.19 8.53
CA ALA A 218 -26.08 -6.17 8.22
C ALA A 218 -24.97 -6.14 9.28
N LEU A 219 -23.71 -6.11 8.83
CA LEU A 219 -22.57 -5.95 9.71
C LEU A 219 -22.42 -4.48 10.11
N PRO A 220 -22.51 -4.13 11.41
CA PRO A 220 -22.39 -2.75 11.88
C PRO A 220 -20.98 -2.19 11.73
N TRP A 221 -20.01 -3.06 11.69
CA TRP A 221 -18.60 -2.78 11.46
C TRP A 221 -17.97 -3.93 10.68
N ARG A 222 -16.79 -3.71 10.17
CA ARG A 222 -15.93 -4.73 9.53
C ARG A 222 -14.51 -4.58 10.06
N GLY A 223 -13.75 -5.64 10.06
CA GLY A 223 -12.40 -5.63 10.57
C GLY A 223 -11.86 -7.01 10.86
N THR A 224 -10.67 -7.01 11.41
CA THR A 224 -9.94 -8.21 11.81
C THR A 224 -9.60 -8.12 13.28
N PHE A 225 -9.71 -9.21 14.01
CA PHE A 225 -9.18 -9.31 15.36
C PHE A 225 -8.47 -10.64 15.57
N VAL A 226 -7.40 -10.60 16.35
CA VAL A 226 -6.48 -11.71 16.53
C VAL A 226 -6.35 -12.04 18.01
N ASP A 227 -6.16 -13.32 18.32
CA ASP A 227 -5.86 -13.87 19.63
C ASP A 227 -6.72 -13.30 20.77
N PRO A 228 -8.05 -13.20 20.61
CA PRO A 228 -8.94 -12.67 21.64
C PRO A 228 -8.97 -13.59 22.85
N SER A 229 -8.65 -13.06 24.04
CA SER A 229 -8.73 -13.76 25.31
C SER A 229 -10.02 -13.44 26.03
N MET A 230 -10.74 -14.46 26.48
CA MET A 230 -11.93 -14.29 27.33
C MET A 230 -11.59 -14.02 28.80
N GLU A 231 -10.30 -13.98 29.14
CA GLU A 231 -9.78 -13.48 30.41
C GLU A 231 -9.52 -11.98 30.39
N TYR A 232 -9.75 -11.33 29.22
CA TYR A 232 -9.67 -9.89 28.97
C TYR A 232 -8.26 -9.29 29.04
N ASP A 233 -7.25 -10.10 28.90
CA ASP A 233 -5.83 -9.76 29.09
C ASP A 233 -5.03 -9.65 27.80
N SER A 234 -5.60 -10.06 26.67
CA SER A 234 -4.92 -10.03 25.37
C SER A 234 -5.88 -9.93 24.19
N GLY A 235 -5.29 -9.73 23.03
CA GLY A 235 -5.94 -9.61 21.74
C GLY A 235 -5.74 -8.23 21.09
N ARG A 236 -5.83 -8.19 19.77
CA ARG A 236 -5.70 -6.97 18.98
C ARG A 236 -6.79 -6.92 17.93
N ALA A 237 -7.32 -5.73 17.66
CA ALA A 237 -8.37 -5.56 16.66
C ALA A 237 -8.16 -4.30 15.83
N ILE A 238 -8.52 -4.39 14.55
CA ILE A 238 -8.68 -3.24 13.64
C ILE A 238 -10.12 -3.21 13.13
N LEU A 239 -10.76 -2.07 13.21
CA LEU A 239 -12.17 -1.89 12.96
C LEU A 239 -12.46 -0.73 12.02
N LEU A 240 -13.33 -0.96 11.04
CA LEU A 240 -13.93 0.07 10.20
C LEU A 240 -15.41 0.15 10.49
N VAL A 241 -15.87 1.33 10.92
CA VAL A 241 -17.29 1.60 11.08
C VAL A 241 -17.91 1.94 9.73
N GLU A 242 -19.16 1.55 9.51
CA GLU A 242 -19.87 1.88 8.28
C GLU A 242 -20.31 3.36 8.31
N GLU A 243 -19.74 4.17 7.45
CA GLU A 243 -20.05 5.59 7.28
C GLU A 243 -20.53 5.84 5.85
N LYS A 244 -21.86 5.89 5.67
CA LYS A 244 -22.49 5.94 4.34
C LYS A 244 -22.13 7.18 3.52
N ASP A 245 -21.93 8.29 4.20
CA ASP A 245 -21.75 9.61 3.55
C ASP A 245 -20.27 10.01 3.39
N ILE A 246 -19.32 9.16 3.85
CA ILE A 246 -17.89 9.43 3.79
C ILE A 246 -17.24 8.53 2.74
N PRO A 247 -16.57 9.10 1.72
CA PRO A 247 -15.79 8.32 0.76
C PRO A 247 -14.74 7.42 1.45
N LEU A 248 -14.48 6.24 0.90
CA LEU A 248 -13.56 5.25 1.50
C LEU A 248 -12.18 5.84 1.78
N SER A 249 -11.67 6.69 0.89
CA SER A 249 -10.37 7.37 1.04
C SER A 249 -10.29 8.40 2.17
N MET A 250 -11.43 8.75 2.77
CA MET A 250 -11.52 9.69 3.89
C MET A 250 -11.93 8.99 5.19
N ARG A 251 -12.13 7.67 5.15
CA ARG A 251 -12.49 6.89 6.34
C ARG A 251 -11.26 6.53 7.12
N GLN A 252 -11.47 6.29 8.40
CA GLN A 252 -10.43 5.88 9.34
C GLN A 252 -10.75 4.51 9.92
N ALA A 253 -9.70 3.79 10.28
CA ALA A 253 -9.79 2.55 11.02
C ALA A 253 -9.33 2.76 12.46
N ALA A 254 -10.08 2.24 13.40
CA ALA A 254 -9.71 2.23 14.80
C ALA A 254 -8.97 0.92 15.13
N ILE A 255 -7.84 1.02 15.82
CA ILE A 255 -7.04 -0.11 16.29
C ILE A 255 -7.09 -0.12 17.81
N THR A 256 -7.25 -1.30 18.39
CA THR A 256 -7.24 -1.49 19.84
C THR A 256 -6.48 -2.73 20.24
N GLU A 257 -5.75 -2.65 21.35
CA GLU A 257 -5.10 -3.75 22.04
C GLU A 257 -5.74 -3.99 23.43
N ASN A 258 -6.86 -3.32 23.71
CA ASN A 258 -7.59 -3.51 24.94
C ASN A 258 -8.30 -4.87 24.96
N GLY A 259 -7.81 -5.80 25.76
CA GLY A 259 -8.30 -7.17 25.82
C GLY A 259 -9.80 -7.29 26.14
N SER A 260 -10.35 -6.43 27.00
CA SER A 260 -11.79 -6.41 27.32
C SER A 260 -12.64 -6.04 26.10
N PHE A 261 -12.18 -5.07 25.30
CA PHE A 261 -12.88 -4.67 24.08
C PHE A 261 -12.79 -5.76 23.02
N VAL A 262 -11.59 -6.34 22.81
CA VAL A 262 -11.40 -7.44 21.86
C VAL A 262 -12.21 -8.67 22.24
N ALA A 263 -12.33 -9.00 23.53
CA ALA A 263 -13.21 -10.05 24.00
C ALA A 263 -14.71 -9.75 23.69
N GLY A 264 -15.11 -8.50 23.79
CA GLY A 264 -16.46 -8.06 23.38
C GLY A 264 -16.73 -8.30 21.88
N LEU A 265 -15.73 -8.01 21.03
CA LEU A 265 -15.79 -8.30 19.59
C LEU A 265 -15.88 -9.80 19.29
N LYS A 266 -15.09 -10.58 20.00
CA LYS A 266 -15.13 -12.07 19.92
C LYS A 266 -16.52 -12.59 20.28
N ARG A 267 -17.09 -12.12 21.38
CA ARG A 267 -18.44 -12.52 21.78
C ARG A 267 -19.49 -12.15 20.73
N TYR A 268 -19.40 -10.95 20.16
CA TYR A 268 -20.30 -10.55 19.07
C TYR A 268 -20.13 -11.47 17.84
N PHE A 269 -18.89 -11.74 17.45
CA PHE A 269 -18.59 -12.66 16.34
C PHE A 269 -19.19 -14.04 16.56
N ASP A 270 -18.99 -14.62 17.74
CA ASP A 270 -19.51 -15.95 18.07
C ASP A 270 -21.03 -16.02 18.01
N LEU A 271 -21.72 -14.99 18.53
CA LEU A 271 -23.18 -14.92 18.46
C LEU A 271 -23.69 -14.88 17.02
N VAL A 272 -23.06 -14.09 16.16
CA VAL A 272 -23.41 -14.05 14.75
C VAL A 272 -23.07 -15.37 14.06
N TRP A 273 -21.86 -15.88 14.32
CA TRP A 273 -21.38 -17.13 13.73
C TRP A 273 -22.24 -18.34 14.07
N GLU A 274 -22.76 -18.42 15.28
CA GLU A 274 -23.57 -19.56 15.77
C GLU A 274 -25.05 -19.42 15.46
N HIS A 275 -25.60 -18.21 15.49
CA HIS A 275 -27.03 -18.00 15.53
C HIS A 275 -27.60 -17.15 14.38
N ASP A 276 -26.76 -16.34 13.72
CA ASP A 276 -27.19 -15.41 12.68
C ASP A 276 -26.30 -15.49 11.42
N SER A 277 -25.88 -16.71 11.10
CA SER A 277 -25.11 -16.97 9.91
C SER A 277 -25.51 -18.28 9.24
N GLU A 278 -25.22 -18.37 7.96
CA GLU A 278 -25.39 -19.59 7.17
C GLU A 278 -24.08 -20.01 6.51
N HIS A 279 -23.97 -21.32 6.25
CA HIS A 279 -22.83 -21.84 5.50
C HIS A 279 -22.88 -21.32 4.07
N LEU A 280 -21.69 -21.02 3.53
CA LEU A 280 -21.57 -20.78 2.10
C LEU A 280 -22.04 -22.02 1.38
N GLY A 281 -23.09 -21.91 0.57
CA GLY A 281 -23.63 -23.04 -0.22
C GLY A 281 -22.54 -23.77 -0.99
N GLU A 282 -22.75 -25.07 -1.19
CA GLU A 282 -21.88 -25.92 -2.02
C GLU A 282 -21.86 -25.46 -3.47
#